data_97c50eaa090aba87c22a80eee3bb0415
#
_entry.id   97c50eaa090aba87c22a80eee3bb0415
#
_cell.length_a   1.000
_cell.length_b   1.000
_cell.length_c   1.000
_cell.angle_alpha   90.00
_cell.angle_beta   90.00
_cell.angle_gamma   90.00
#
_symmetry.space_group_name_H-M   'P 1'
#
loop_
_entity.id
_entity.type
_entity.pdbx_description
1 polymer ?
#
loop_
_entity_poly.entity_id
_entity_poly.type
_entity_poly.pdbx_seq_one_letter_code
_entity_poly.pdbx_strand_id
1 'polypeptide(L)'
;MLGGQSLLGFSDESMNPVKVSLGQFHGIEINDFAVSVAQTALWIAESQMLKETEDIINRNLDFFPLKSFTNIREGNALRMDWREVVPGDKLDFIMGNPPFAGARFMSKAQKQDLLSVFGEGWKNAGDIDYVGSWFKKANDFMQVSRHVRTAFVATNSIVQGSSPANLWAPILTSTSPGGPSCGTVKRR
;
A
#
# COMPACT_ATOMS: atom_id res chain seq x y z
N MET A 1 39.62 11.18 46.43
CA MET A 1 38.33 11.65 45.90
C MET A 1 38.43 11.65 44.41
N LEU A 2 37.87 10.62 43.77
CA LEU A 2 37.85 10.49 42.34
C LEU A 2 36.44 10.88 41.87
N GLY A 3 36.39 11.98 41.15
CA GLY A 3 35.15 12.54 40.59
C GLY A 3 34.53 11.61 39.59
N GLY A 4 33.26 11.24 39.84
CA GLY A 4 32.45 10.50 38.90
C GLY A 4 32.15 11.35 37.68
N GLN A 5 32.62 10.90 36.52
CA GLN A 5 32.14 11.39 35.25
C GLN A 5 30.73 10.80 35.04
N SER A 6 29.72 11.65 35.17
CA SER A 6 28.37 11.31 34.68
C SER A 6 28.45 11.18 33.16
N LEU A 7 28.30 9.95 32.68
CA LEU A 7 27.99 9.68 31.29
C LEU A 7 26.64 10.35 30.99
N LEU A 8 26.68 11.49 30.32
CA LEU A 8 25.52 12.08 29.69
C LEU A 8 24.98 11.06 28.68
N GLY A 9 23.90 10.41 29.06
CA GLY A 9 23.16 9.54 28.15
C GLY A 9 22.56 10.38 27.04
N PHE A 10 23.26 10.49 25.93
CA PHE A 10 22.68 10.94 24.68
C PHE A 10 21.82 9.82 24.10
N SER A 11 20.62 9.67 24.62
CA SER A 11 19.54 8.96 23.91
C SER A 11 18.95 9.93 22.87
N ASP A 12 19.78 10.33 21.94
CA ASP A 12 19.35 11.27 20.91
C ASP A 12 18.80 10.48 19.72
N GLU A 13 17.48 10.26 19.70
CA GLU A 13 16.77 9.72 18.54
C GLU A 13 17.04 10.55 17.28
N SER A 14 17.53 11.80 17.43
CA SER A 14 17.90 12.68 16.34
C SER A 14 19.17 12.20 15.57
N MET A 15 19.95 11.30 16.16
CA MET A 15 21.19 10.77 15.58
C MET A 15 21.04 9.43 14.84
N ASN A 16 19.83 8.85 14.81
CA ASN A 16 19.61 7.63 14.04
C ASN A 16 19.61 7.96 12.53
N PRO A 17 20.57 7.47 11.74
CA PRO A 17 20.62 7.73 10.30
C PRO A 17 19.49 7.01 9.54
N VAL A 18 18.92 5.96 10.12
CA VAL A 18 17.85 5.16 9.51
C VAL A 18 16.52 5.84 9.78
N LYS A 19 15.91 6.41 8.74
CA LYS A 19 14.61 7.09 8.80
C LYS A 19 13.43 6.18 8.42
N VAL A 20 13.69 5.05 7.79
CA VAL A 20 12.68 4.10 7.34
C VAL A 20 12.71 2.88 8.25
N SER A 21 11.55 2.47 8.75
CA SER A 21 11.37 1.29 9.59
C SER A 21 10.20 0.45 9.11
N LEU A 22 10.16 -0.83 9.47
CA LEU A 22 9.05 -1.73 9.11
C LEU A 22 7.69 -1.26 9.64
N GLY A 23 7.67 -0.50 10.72
CA GLY A 23 6.45 0.08 11.26
C GLY A 23 5.71 1.03 10.32
N GLN A 24 6.40 1.53 9.29
CA GLN A 24 5.82 2.41 8.25
C GLN A 24 5.17 1.64 7.09
N PHE A 25 5.35 0.31 7.02
CA PHE A 25 4.79 -0.53 5.97
C PHE A 25 3.53 -1.24 6.47
N HIS A 26 2.44 -1.06 5.75
CA HIS A 26 1.16 -1.68 6.02
C HIS A 26 0.74 -2.51 4.81
N GLY A 27 0.04 -3.60 5.03
CA GLY A 27 -0.42 -4.46 3.95
C GLY A 27 -1.71 -5.19 4.26
N ILE A 28 -2.40 -5.58 3.20
CA ILE A 28 -3.57 -6.44 3.24
C ILE A 28 -3.30 -7.60 2.28
N GLU A 29 -3.36 -8.80 2.79
CA GLU A 29 -3.16 -10.03 2.03
C GLU A 29 -4.31 -11.00 2.33
N ILE A 30 -4.85 -11.64 1.30
CA ILE A 30 -6.01 -12.51 1.44
C ILE A 30 -5.66 -13.90 2.00
N ASN A 31 -4.40 -14.30 1.93
CA ASN A 31 -3.91 -15.60 2.31
C ASN A 31 -3.06 -15.53 3.58
N ASP A 32 -3.43 -16.25 4.62
CA ASP A 32 -2.76 -16.29 5.92
C ASP A 32 -1.29 -16.71 5.85
N PHE A 33 -0.99 -17.72 5.02
CA PHE A 33 0.38 -18.14 4.78
C PHE A 33 1.19 -17.03 4.09
N ALA A 34 0.60 -16.33 3.11
CA ALA A 34 1.25 -15.22 2.44
C ALA A 34 1.47 -14.02 3.37
N VAL A 35 0.60 -13.80 4.36
CA VAL A 35 0.84 -12.83 5.45
C VAL A 35 2.13 -13.15 6.20
N SER A 36 2.30 -14.42 6.62
CA SER A 36 3.49 -14.87 7.33
C SER A 36 4.76 -14.75 6.48
N VAL A 37 4.67 -15.08 5.20
CA VAL A 37 5.77 -14.91 4.23
C VAL A 37 6.13 -13.43 4.06
N ALA A 38 5.14 -12.55 3.91
CA ALA A 38 5.35 -11.12 3.75
C ALA A 38 6.02 -10.50 4.99
N GLN A 39 5.59 -10.87 6.18
CA GLN A 39 6.20 -10.42 7.44
C GLN A 39 7.67 -10.86 7.53
N THR A 40 7.96 -12.11 7.19
CA THR A 40 9.33 -12.64 7.18
C THR A 40 10.19 -11.95 6.14
N ALA A 41 9.65 -11.72 4.93
CA ALA A 41 10.38 -11.07 3.85
C ALA A 41 10.73 -9.61 4.18
N LEU A 42 9.80 -8.87 4.78
CA LEU A 42 10.05 -7.50 5.26
C LEU A 42 11.17 -7.48 6.29
N TRP A 43 11.18 -8.43 7.16
CA TRP A 43 12.18 -8.59 8.22
C TRP A 43 13.57 -8.89 7.69
N ILE A 44 13.66 -9.79 6.72
CA ILE A 44 14.91 -10.07 6.02
C ILE A 44 15.40 -8.79 5.30
N ALA A 45 14.50 -8.07 4.64
CA ALA A 45 14.83 -6.82 3.96
C ALA A 45 15.37 -5.76 4.92
N GLU A 46 14.73 -5.58 6.09
CA GLU A 46 15.23 -4.65 7.12
C GLU A 46 16.64 -5.04 7.59
N SER A 47 16.84 -6.34 7.85
CA SER A 47 18.15 -6.86 8.27
C SER A 47 19.24 -6.59 7.23
N GLN A 48 18.94 -6.78 5.95
CA GLN A 48 19.86 -6.50 4.85
C GLN A 48 20.18 -5.02 4.74
N MET A 49 19.14 -4.16 4.81
CA MET A 49 19.30 -2.71 4.71
C MET A 49 20.09 -2.12 5.90
N LEU A 50 19.88 -2.65 7.11
CA LEU A 50 20.66 -2.25 8.28
C LEU A 50 22.13 -2.59 8.11
N LYS A 51 22.44 -3.80 7.65
CA LYS A 51 23.81 -4.23 7.38
C LYS A 51 24.49 -3.36 6.32
N GLU A 52 23.82 -3.07 5.21
CA GLU A 52 24.33 -2.17 4.18
C GLU A 52 24.56 -0.76 4.74
N THR A 53 23.68 -0.29 5.64
CA THR A 53 23.82 1.01 6.28
C THR A 53 25.03 1.04 7.22
N GLU A 54 25.28 -0.02 8.01
CA GLU A 54 26.46 -0.16 8.85
C GLU A 54 27.75 -0.01 8.06
N ASP A 55 27.82 -0.67 6.90
CA ASP A 55 28.97 -0.60 5.99
C ASP A 55 29.22 0.82 5.46
N ILE A 56 28.14 1.58 5.20
CA ILE A 56 28.24 2.96 4.69
C ILE A 56 28.67 3.93 5.79
N ILE A 57 28.08 3.83 6.99
CA ILE A 57 28.33 4.78 8.08
C ILE A 57 29.53 4.40 8.94
N ASN A 58 30.09 3.21 8.73
CA ASN A 58 31.20 2.63 9.50
C ASN A 58 30.94 2.62 11.02
N ARG A 59 29.70 2.27 11.41
CA ARG A 59 29.21 2.12 12.77
C ARG A 59 28.31 0.91 12.90
N ASN A 60 28.43 0.18 14.02
CA ASN A 60 27.48 -0.87 14.33
C ASN A 60 26.15 -0.26 14.72
N LEU A 61 25.08 -0.73 14.09
CA LEU A 61 23.71 -0.43 14.47
C LEU A 61 23.22 -1.57 15.36
N ASP A 62 22.75 -1.25 16.57
CA ASP A 62 22.19 -2.27 17.46
C ASP A 62 20.98 -2.93 16.80
N PHE A 63 21.13 -4.21 16.50
CA PHE A 63 20.08 -5.04 15.95
C PHE A 63 19.07 -5.36 17.04
N PHE A 64 17.99 -4.59 17.11
CA PHE A 64 16.91 -4.91 18.05
C PHE A 64 16.22 -6.21 17.65
N PRO A 65 16.01 -7.16 18.60
CA PRO A 65 15.36 -8.41 18.30
C PRO A 65 13.94 -8.17 17.81
N LEU A 66 13.55 -9.01 16.88
CA LEU A 66 12.22 -9.34 16.37
C LEU A 66 11.05 -8.63 17.07
N LYS A 67 10.69 -7.43 16.65
CA LYS A 67 9.39 -6.87 16.99
C LYS A 67 8.35 -7.53 16.08
N SER A 68 7.30 -8.04 16.66
CA SER A 68 6.14 -8.53 15.90
C SER A 68 5.50 -7.35 15.16
N PHE A 69 5.80 -7.20 13.89
CA PHE A 69 5.13 -6.20 13.07
C PHE A 69 3.79 -6.75 12.62
N THR A 70 2.72 -6.24 13.21
CA THR A 70 1.33 -6.65 12.91
C THR A 70 0.68 -5.79 11.84
N ASN A 71 1.47 -5.08 11.04
CA ASN A 71 0.95 -4.14 10.05
C ASN A 71 0.50 -4.81 8.74
N ILE A 72 0.81 -6.09 8.54
CA ILE A 72 0.25 -6.89 7.45
C ILE A 72 -0.96 -7.63 8.01
N ARG A 73 -2.15 -7.33 7.48
CA ARG A 73 -3.42 -7.92 7.91
C ARG A 73 -3.93 -8.93 6.89
N GLU A 74 -4.42 -10.05 7.40
CA GLU A 74 -5.19 -10.98 6.59
C GLU A 74 -6.55 -10.40 6.26
N GLY A 75 -6.97 -10.51 5.00
CA GLY A 75 -8.29 -10.13 4.57
C GLY A 75 -8.42 -9.81 3.09
N ASN A 76 -9.66 -9.69 2.65
CA ASN A 76 -9.96 -9.25 1.29
C ASN A 76 -9.87 -7.73 1.22
N ALA A 77 -8.87 -7.20 0.50
CA ALA A 77 -8.65 -5.77 0.36
C ALA A 77 -9.86 -5.00 -0.21
N LEU A 78 -10.72 -5.65 -0.99
CA LEU A 78 -11.92 -5.00 -1.52
C LEU A 78 -13.05 -4.89 -0.49
N ARG A 79 -13.07 -5.76 0.53
CA ARG A 79 -14.10 -5.78 1.59
C ARG A 79 -13.70 -5.01 2.84
N MET A 80 -12.40 -4.83 3.08
CA MET A 80 -11.89 -4.10 4.24
C MET A 80 -11.92 -2.59 4.01
N ASP A 81 -12.15 -1.80 5.04
CA ASP A 81 -11.83 -0.37 4.99
C ASP A 81 -10.32 -0.19 5.20
N TRP A 82 -9.66 0.41 4.23
CA TRP A 82 -8.22 0.65 4.30
C TRP A 82 -7.83 1.64 5.40
N ARG A 83 -8.78 2.49 5.85
CA ARG A 83 -8.56 3.42 6.96
C ARG A 83 -8.46 2.74 8.32
N GLU A 84 -9.02 1.52 8.44
CA GLU A 84 -8.84 0.68 9.64
C GLU A 84 -7.46 0.02 9.68
N VAL A 85 -6.76 -0.08 8.53
CA VAL A 85 -5.39 -0.62 8.45
C VAL A 85 -4.38 0.47 8.75
N VAL A 86 -4.57 1.64 8.15
CA VAL A 86 -3.74 2.81 8.39
C VAL A 86 -4.56 4.10 8.21
N PRO A 87 -4.52 5.02 9.18
CA PRO A 87 -5.17 6.31 9.05
C PRO A 87 -4.61 7.10 7.85
N GLY A 88 -5.50 7.80 7.16
CA GLY A 88 -5.14 8.47 5.92
C GLY A 88 -4.13 9.61 6.07
N ASP A 89 -4.05 10.22 7.24
CA ASP A 89 -3.07 11.25 7.60
C ASP A 89 -1.65 10.70 7.83
N LYS A 90 -1.53 9.37 8.01
CA LYS A 90 -0.26 8.67 8.22
C LYS A 90 0.22 7.88 7.00
N LEU A 91 -0.47 8.01 5.87
CA LEU A 91 -0.19 7.24 4.66
C LEU A 91 0.23 8.17 3.52
N ASP A 92 1.41 7.95 2.94
CA ASP A 92 1.92 8.70 1.79
C ASP A 92 1.68 7.97 0.47
N PHE A 93 1.83 6.64 0.46
CA PHE A 93 1.80 5.84 -0.76
C PHE A 93 0.94 4.60 -0.63
N ILE A 94 0.14 4.33 -1.67
CA ILE A 94 -0.57 3.07 -1.87
C ILE A 94 0.04 2.40 -3.10
N MET A 95 0.57 1.19 -2.92
CA MET A 95 1.19 0.44 -4.01
C MET A 95 0.69 -1.00 -4.00
N GLY A 96 0.63 -1.63 -5.17
CA GLY A 96 0.25 -3.03 -5.23
C GLY A 96 0.30 -3.63 -6.63
N ASN A 97 0.18 -4.95 -6.66
CA ASN A 97 -0.01 -5.73 -7.86
C ASN A 97 -1.31 -6.54 -7.71
N PRO A 98 -2.48 -5.89 -7.87
CA PRO A 98 -3.77 -6.55 -7.71
C PRO A 98 -3.95 -7.70 -8.71
N PRO A 99 -4.80 -8.70 -8.40
CA PRO A 99 -5.04 -9.80 -9.31
C PRO A 99 -5.68 -9.34 -10.61
N PHE A 100 -5.23 -9.92 -11.73
CA PHE A 100 -5.74 -9.63 -13.06
C PHE A 100 -6.81 -10.65 -13.43
N ALA A 101 -8.04 -10.19 -13.53
CA ALA A 101 -9.15 -10.95 -14.11
C ALA A 101 -9.96 -10.02 -14.99
N GLY A 102 -10.04 -10.33 -16.28
CA GLY A 102 -10.89 -9.60 -17.21
C GLY A 102 -12.37 -9.79 -16.87
N ALA A 103 -13.19 -8.81 -17.19
CA ALA A 103 -14.61 -8.77 -16.83
C ALA A 103 -15.39 -10.07 -17.10
N ARG A 104 -15.04 -10.78 -18.19
CA ARG A 104 -15.69 -12.02 -18.61
C ARG A 104 -15.20 -13.28 -17.89
N PHE A 105 -14.05 -13.20 -17.23
CA PHE A 105 -13.35 -14.33 -16.60
C PHE A 105 -13.42 -14.31 -15.08
N MET A 106 -14.06 -13.30 -14.50
CA MET A 106 -14.24 -13.21 -13.05
C MET A 106 -15.14 -14.33 -12.52
N SER A 107 -14.75 -14.91 -11.39
CA SER A 107 -15.60 -15.78 -10.59
C SER A 107 -16.81 -15.00 -10.03
N LYS A 108 -17.84 -15.72 -9.58
CA LYS A 108 -19.01 -15.10 -8.92
C LYS A 108 -18.59 -14.24 -7.72
N ALA A 109 -17.65 -14.72 -6.90
CA ALA A 109 -17.17 -14.01 -5.74
C ALA A 109 -16.43 -12.71 -6.12
N GLN A 110 -15.55 -12.76 -7.12
CA GLN A 110 -14.86 -11.58 -7.63
C GLN A 110 -15.83 -10.55 -8.22
N LYS A 111 -16.86 -11.01 -8.92
CA LYS A 111 -17.90 -10.13 -9.46
C LYS A 111 -18.71 -9.45 -8.34
N GLN A 112 -19.02 -10.16 -7.27
CA GLN A 112 -19.66 -9.59 -6.09
C GLN A 112 -18.78 -8.56 -5.41
N ASP A 113 -17.48 -8.85 -5.23
CA ASP A 113 -16.53 -7.91 -4.66
C ASP A 113 -16.42 -6.63 -5.50
N LEU A 114 -16.33 -6.78 -6.83
CA LEU A 114 -16.31 -5.65 -7.74
C LEU A 114 -17.57 -4.80 -7.59
N LEU A 115 -18.74 -5.41 -7.68
CA LEU A 115 -20.01 -4.69 -7.57
C LEU A 115 -20.18 -3.99 -6.22
N SER A 116 -19.70 -4.59 -5.14
CA SER A 116 -19.72 -3.95 -3.80
C SER A 116 -18.87 -2.69 -3.73
N VAL A 117 -17.74 -2.67 -4.43
CA VAL A 117 -16.83 -1.50 -4.47
C VAL A 117 -17.42 -0.36 -5.32
N PHE A 118 -18.04 -0.69 -6.45
CA PHE A 118 -18.60 0.33 -7.35
C PHE A 118 -19.98 0.83 -6.91
N GLY A 119 -20.75 -0.02 -6.21
CA GLY A 119 -22.11 0.31 -5.79
C GLY A 119 -23.13 0.30 -6.93
N GLU A 120 -24.41 0.44 -6.57
CA GLU A 120 -25.55 0.32 -7.52
C GLU A 120 -25.60 1.47 -8.55
N GLY A 121 -25.07 2.63 -8.22
CA GLY A 121 -25.09 3.82 -9.09
C GLY A 121 -24.05 3.83 -10.22
N TRP A 122 -23.11 2.88 -10.22
CA TRP A 122 -22.03 2.89 -11.21
C TRP A 122 -22.45 2.15 -12.49
N LYS A 123 -22.58 2.93 -13.57
CA LYS A 123 -22.97 2.38 -14.87
C LYS A 123 -21.91 1.44 -15.42
N ASN A 124 -22.34 0.28 -15.95
CA ASN A 124 -21.49 -0.71 -16.60
C ASN A 124 -20.33 -1.23 -15.72
N ALA A 125 -20.49 -1.24 -14.40
CA ALA A 125 -19.48 -1.80 -13.49
C ALA A 125 -19.08 -3.23 -13.87
N GLY A 126 -20.02 -4.04 -14.36
CA GLY A 126 -19.77 -5.42 -14.76
C GLY A 126 -18.85 -5.61 -15.96
N ASP A 127 -18.56 -4.56 -16.72
CA ASP A 127 -17.65 -4.56 -17.88
C ASP A 127 -16.24 -4.09 -17.52
N ILE A 128 -16.02 -3.75 -16.25
CA ILE A 128 -14.72 -3.32 -15.74
C ILE A 128 -13.93 -4.55 -15.29
N ASP A 129 -12.64 -4.62 -15.65
CA ASP A 129 -11.75 -5.66 -15.16
C ASP A 129 -11.59 -5.59 -13.64
N TYR A 130 -11.37 -6.73 -12.99
CA TYR A 130 -11.34 -6.86 -11.53
C TYR A 130 -10.37 -5.88 -10.86
N VAL A 131 -9.20 -5.66 -11.48
CA VAL A 131 -8.19 -4.69 -11.01
C VAL A 131 -8.75 -3.26 -10.89
N GLY A 132 -9.77 -2.91 -11.65
CA GLY A 132 -10.45 -1.62 -11.58
C GLY A 132 -11.00 -1.29 -10.19
N SER A 133 -11.35 -2.32 -9.42
CA SER A 133 -11.84 -2.17 -8.05
C SER A 133 -10.80 -1.55 -7.11
N TRP A 134 -9.51 -1.87 -7.29
CA TRP A 134 -8.44 -1.26 -6.51
C TRP A 134 -8.24 0.21 -6.87
N PHE A 135 -8.32 0.55 -8.16
CA PHE A 135 -8.25 1.96 -8.58
C PHE A 135 -9.43 2.76 -8.01
N LYS A 136 -10.63 2.18 -8.00
CA LYS A 136 -11.80 2.84 -7.40
C LYS A 136 -11.62 3.05 -5.90
N LYS A 137 -11.23 2.02 -5.14
CA LYS A 137 -10.98 2.14 -3.70
C LYS A 137 -9.88 3.14 -3.37
N ALA A 138 -8.78 3.12 -4.14
CA ALA A 138 -7.71 4.08 -3.96
C ALA A 138 -8.17 5.51 -4.26
N ASN A 139 -8.97 5.71 -5.30
CA ASN A 139 -9.56 7.01 -5.58
C ASN A 139 -10.42 7.49 -4.41
N ASP A 140 -11.30 6.64 -3.88
CA ASP A 140 -12.16 7.00 -2.74
C ASP A 140 -11.34 7.33 -1.49
N PHE A 141 -10.24 6.61 -1.27
CA PHE A 141 -9.31 6.92 -0.20
C PHE A 141 -8.65 8.30 -0.40
N MET A 142 -8.16 8.59 -1.62
CA MET A 142 -7.50 9.83 -1.97
C MET A 142 -8.44 11.04 -2.00
N GLN A 143 -9.76 10.85 -2.16
CA GLN A 143 -10.72 11.97 -2.05
C GLN A 143 -10.69 12.63 -0.66
N VAL A 144 -10.41 11.86 0.38
CA VAL A 144 -10.30 12.34 1.76
C VAL A 144 -8.85 12.68 2.11
N SER A 145 -7.88 11.90 1.62
CA SER A 145 -6.45 12.03 1.93
C SER A 145 -5.68 12.44 0.68
N ARG A 146 -5.80 13.71 0.27
CA ARG A 146 -5.33 14.23 -1.02
C ARG A 146 -3.81 14.20 -1.24
N HIS A 147 -3.02 14.10 -0.19
CA HIS A 147 -1.56 13.99 -0.27
C HIS A 147 -1.10 12.60 -0.69
N VAL A 148 -1.94 11.58 -0.50
CA VAL A 148 -1.61 10.18 -0.83
C VAL A 148 -1.41 10.02 -2.33
N ARG A 149 -0.42 9.23 -2.71
CA ARG A 149 -0.13 8.84 -4.09
C ARG A 149 -0.36 7.35 -4.27
N THR A 150 -0.90 6.95 -5.42
CA THR A 150 -1.23 5.56 -5.71
C THR A 150 -0.57 5.08 -6.98
N ALA A 151 -0.02 3.85 -6.94
CA ALA A 151 0.53 3.15 -8.10
C ALA A 151 0.18 1.66 -8.06
N PHE A 152 -0.52 1.17 -9.08
CA PHE A 152 -0.81 -0.25 -9.24
C PHE A 152 -0.26 -0.79 -10.54
N VAL A 153 0.21 -2.04 -10.50
CA VAL A 153 0.50 -2.81 -11.71
C VAL A 153 -0.83 -3.26 -12.31
N ALA A 154 -1.00 -3.06 -13.61
CA ALA A 154 -2.21 -3.47 -14.32
C ALA A 154 -1.89 -3.87 -15.78
N THR A 155 -2.79 -4.63 -16.39
CA THR A 155 -2.73 -4.95 -17.81
C THR A 155 -3.17 -3.77 -18.67
N ASN A 156 -2.85 -3.79 -19.96
CA ASN A 156 -3.26 -2.73 -20.90
C ASN A 156 -4.78 -2.58 -21.03
N SER A 157 -5.55 -3.61 -20.73
CA SER A 157 -7.02 -3.59 -20.78
C SER A 157 -7.63 -2.48 -19.93
N ILE A 158 -6.96 -2.07 -18.84
CA ILE A 158 -7.43 -0.99 -17.96
C ILE A 158 -7.52 0.39 -18.67
N VAL A 159 -6.81 0.58 -19.77
CA VAL A 159 -6.79 1.82 -20.56
C VAL A 159 -7.31 1.63 -21.99
N GLN A 160 -7.90 0.46 -22.29
CA GLN A 160 -8.40 0.11 -23.62
C GLN A 160 -9.89 -0.31 -23.56
N GLY A 161 -10.51 -0.42 -24.75
CA GLY A 161 -11.90 -0.84 -24.87
C GLY A 161 -12.86 0.08 -24.12
N SER A 162 -13.73 -0.50 -23.28
CA SER A 162 -14.73 0.22 -22.49
C SER A 162 -14.18 0.83 -21.18
N SER A 163 -12.98 0.44 -20.75
CA SER A 163 -12.39 0.88 -19.48
C SER A 163 -12.23 2.42 -19.37
N PRO A 164 -11.81 3.15 -20.41
CA PRO A 164 -11.76 4.62 -20.34
C PRO A 164 -13.09 5.26 -20.00
N ALA A 165 -14.17 4.79 -20.59
CA ALA A 165 -15.52 5.34 -20.36
C ALA A 165 -16.12 4.85 -19.04
N ASN A 166 -15.96 3.57 -18.71
CA ASN A 166 -16.65 2.95 -17.59
C ASN A 166 -15.91 3.14 -16.25
N LEU A 167 -14.58 3.26 -16.27
CA LEU A 167 -13.76 3.42 -15.06
C LEU A 167 -13.18 4.84 -14.95
N TRP A 168 -12.39 5.26 -15.94
CA TRP A 168 -11.58 6.47 -15.80
C TRP A 168 -12.38 7.76 -15.92
N ALA A 169 -13.32 7.85 -16.85
CA ALA A 169 -14.12 9.07 -16.99
C ALA A 169 -14.88 9.40 -15.69
N PRO A 170 -15.60 8.47 -15.04
CA PRO A 170 -16.25 8.76 -13.76
C PRO A 170 -15.27 9.09 -12.63
N ILE A 171 -14.12 8.39 -12.54
CA ILE A 171 -13.10 8.68 -11.52
C ILE A 171 -12.54 10.10 -11.71
N LEU A 172 -12.17 10.47 -12.92
CA LEU A 172 -11.56 11.77 -13.20
C LEU A 172 -12.55 12.93 -13.08
N THR A 173 -13.82 12.71 -13.38
CA THR A 173 -14.87 13.74 -13.24
C THR A 173 -15.28 13.94 -11.77
N SER A 174 -15.19 12.92 -10.94
CA SER A 174 -15.45 13.03 -9.49
C SER A 174 -14.31 13.76 -8.75
N THR A 175 -13.17 13.95 -9.42
CA THR A 175 -12.00 14.60 -8.86
C THR A 175 -12.10 16.12 -9.16
N SER A 176 -12.35 16.95 -8.18
CA SER A 176 -12.32 18.42 -8.33
C SER A 176 -10.96 18.91 -8.84
N PRO A 177 -10.87 20.08 -9.53
CA PRO A 177 -9.61 20.66 -9.98
C PRO A 177 -8.60 20.77 -8.83
N GLY A 178 -7.46 20.08 -8.93
CA GLY A 178 -6.47 19.97 -7.85
C GLY A 178 -6.49 18.62 -7.12
N GLY A 179 -7.29 17.65 -7.58
CA GLY A 179 -7.34 16.29 -7.02
C GLY A 179 -6.07 15.45 -7.29
N PRO A 180 -6.00 14.27 -6.65
CA PRO A 180 -4.81 13.42 -6.68
C PRO A 180 -4.47 12.94 -8.10
N SER A 181 -3.19 12.95 -8.44
CA SER A 181 -2.71 12.37 -9.69
C SER A 181 -2.66 10.85 -9.57
N CYS A 182 -3.45 10.13 -10.37
CA CYS A 182 -3.33 8.69 -10.53
C CYS A 182 -2.40 8.37 -11.71
N GLY A 183 -1.26 7.78 -11.43
CA GLY A 183 -0.31 7.33 -12.45
C GLY A 183 -0.41 5.82 -12.68
N THR A 184 -0.42 5.39 -13.95
CA THR A 184 -0.41 3.97 -14.31
C THR A 184 0.95 3.61 -14.87
N VAL A 185 1.61 2.62 -14.27
CA VAL A 185 2.84 2.04 -14.80
C VAL A 185 2.48 0.83 -15.66
N LYS A 186 2.77 0.91 -16.97
CA LYS A 186 2.56 -0.21 -17.91
C LYS A 186 3.76 -1.16 -17.85
N ARG A 187 3.51 -2.46 -17.72
CA ARG A 187 4.49 -3.46 -18.15
C ARG A 187 4.46 -3.55 -19.68
N ARG A 188 5.62 -3.50 -20.28
CA ARG A 188 5.82 -3.88 -21.71
C ARG A 188 5.77 -5.39 -21.84
#